data_76d18b32893237bdde08d178bfdfb1fb
#
_entry.id   76d18b32893237bdde08d178bfdfb1fb
#
_cell.length_a   1.000
_cell.length_b   1.000
_cell.length_c   1.000
_cell.angle_alpha   90.00
_cell.angle_beta   90.00
_cell.angle_gamma   90.00
#
_symmetry.space_group_name_H-M   'P 1'
#
loop_
_entity.id
_entity.type
_entity.pdbx_description
1 polymer ?
#
loop_
_entity_poly.entity_id
_entity_poly.type
_entity_poly.pdbx_seq_one_letter_code
_entity_poly.pdbx_strand_id
1 'polypeptide(L)'
;KPILTNKKNDFTLENINSDSDSKINIVIKKNLLEGSNDLSNNNYDLYFSTEDEKEIVSSNENGDPTIFKIKIIINYSLSQNDKIIFTDKIIKEINYNNIDDKFELLKYEENILNNLLKNISLEMLMSIININ
;
A
#
# COMPACT_ATOMS: atom_id res chain seq x y z
N LYS A 1 -14.75 -9.81 8.71
CA LYS A 1 -15.63 -10.83 9.16
C LYS A 1 -15.12 -12.22 8.98
N PRO A 2 -15.89 -13.20 9.39
CA PRO A 2 -15.42 -14.58 9.34
C PRO A 2 -14.95 -15.05 7.97
N ILE A 3 -15.65 -14.65 6.92
CA ILE A 3 -15.26 -15.08 5.58
C ILE A 3 -13.88 -14.55 5.23
N LEU A 4 -13.64 -13.28 5.48
CA LEU A 4 -12.35 -12.67 5.20
C LEU A 4 -11.24 -13.30 6.02
N THR A 5 -11.51 -13.52 7.31
CA THR A 5 -10.53 -14.13 8.21
C THR A 5 -10.16 -15.53 7.76
N ASN A 6 -11.15 -16.33 7.38
CA ASN A 6 -10.91 -17.68 6.94
C ASN A 6 -10.11 -17.73 5.65
N LYS A 7 -10.44 -16.87 4.70
CA LYS A 7 -9.79 -16.89 3.40
C LYS A 7 -8.36 -16.41 3.45
N LYS A 8 -8.04 -15.43 4.30
CA LYS A 8 -6.68 -14.93 4.34
C LYS A 8 -5.70 -15.97 4.87
N ASN A 9 -6.20 -17.06 5.45
CA ASN A 9 -5.36 -18.16 5.90
C ASN A 9 -5.15 -19.23 4.84
N ASP A 10 -5.65 -19.01 3.62
CA ASP A 10 -5.58 -19.99 2.56
C ASP A 10 -4.35 -19.81 1.66
N PHE A 11 -3.50 -18.87 1.95
CA PHE A 11 -2.31 -18.65 1.13
C PHE A 11 -1.14 -18.13 1.98
N THR A 12 0.05 -18.34 1.46
CA THR A 12 1.28 -17.82 2.04
C THR A 12 1.99 -16.98 0.99
N LEU A 13 2.45 -15.79 1.38
CA LEU A 13 3.35 -15.01 0.54
C LEU A 13 4.77 -15.41 0.92
N GLU A 14 5.33 -16.31 0.14
CA GLU A 14 6.63 -16.89 0.44
C GLU A 14 7.76 -15.88 0.28
N ASN A 15 7.72 -15.14 -0.82
CA ASN A 15 8.68 -14.07 -1.09
C ASN A 15 7.93 -12.82 -1.44
N ILE A 16 8.31 -11.70 -0.81
CA ILE A 16 7.74 -10.39 -1.13
C ILE A 16 8.92 -9.49 -1.46
N ASN A 17 8.99 -9.07 -2.72
CA ASN A 17 10.07 -8.23 -3.22
C ASN A 17 9.51 -6.95 -3.79
N SER A 18 10.33 -5.90 -3.79
CA SER A 18 9.91 -4.61 -4.31
C SER A 18 11.05 -3.97 -5.10
N ASP A 19 10.71 -2.89 -5.81
CA ASP A 19 11.69 -2.17 -6.63
C ASP A 19 12.73 -1.43 -5.80
N SER A 20 12.47 -1.20 -4.53
CA SER A 20 13.42 -0.52 -3.65
C SER A 20 13.09 -0.80 -2.19
N ASP A 21 14.00 -0.39 -1.29
CA ASP A 21 13.79 -0.50 0.15
C ASP A 21 13.33 0.83 0.74
N SER A 22 12.51 1.58 0.01
CA SER A 22 11.96 2.82 0.50
C SER A 22 11.12 2.58 1.75
N LYS A 23 10.89 3.66 2.51
CA LYS A 23 10.08 3.57 3.71
C LYS A 23 8.67 3.07 3.39
N ILE A 24 8.11 3.53 2.29
CA ILE A 24 6.78 3.09 1.83
C ILE A 24 6.78 1.59 1.56
N ASN A 25 7.78 1.11 0.84
CA ASN A 25 7.84 -0.30 0.49
C ASN A 25 8.04 -1.20 1.70
N ILE A 26 8.80 -0.73 2.69
CA ILE A 26 9.01 -1.49 3.92
C ILE A 26 7.69 -1.64 4.68
N VAL A 27 6.88 -0.58 4.75
CA VAL A 27 5.59 -0.62 5.42
C VAL A 27 4.62 -1.55 4.70
N ILE A 28 4.57 -1.46 3.37
CA ILE A 28 3.70 -2.34 2.59
C ILE A 28 4.08 -3.80 2.80
N LYS A 29 5.38 -4.11 2.74
CA LYS A 29 5.86 -5.47 2.93
C LYS A 29 5.44 -6.01 4.29
N LYS A 30 5.60 -5.20 5.33
CA LYS A 30 5.21 -5.58 6.68
C LYS A 30 3.70 -5.88 6.76
N ASN A 31 2.89 -4.99 6.17
CA ASN A 31 1.44 -5.17 6.18
C ASN A 31 1.03 -6.44 5.45
N LEU A 32 1.67 -6.73 4.33
CA LEU A 32 1.36 -7.92 3.56
C LEU A 32 1.73 -9.19 4.31
N LEU A 33 2.89 -9.19 4.97
CA LEU A 33 3.31 -10.35 5.75
C LEU A 33 2.34 -10.64 6.88
N GLU A 34 1.83 -9.60 7.54
CA GLU A 34 0.89 -9.77 8.64
C GLU A 34 -0.45 -10.35 8.15
N GLY A 35 -0.76 -10.18 6.87
CA GLY A 35 -2.01 -10.66 6.32
C GLY A 35 -1.96 -12.04 5.69
N SER A 36 -0.76 -12.64 5.60
CA SER A 36 -0.64 -13.95 4.99
C SER A 36 -0.52 -15.03 6.06
N ASN A 37 -0.67 -16.30 5.63
CA ASN A 37 -0.62 -17.43 6.52
C ASN A 37 0.63 -18.26 6.23
N ASP A 38 1.49 -18.43 7.24
CA ASP A 38 2.76 -19.15 7.08
C ASP A 38 2.56 -20.65 6.87
N LEU A 39 1.40 -21.17 7.17
CA LEU A 39 1.16 -22.62 7.19
C LEU A 39 0.36 -23.13 6.01
N SER A 40 0.04 -22.26 5.05
CA SER A 40 -0.74 -22.67 3.89
C SER A 40 0.12 -23.45 2.90
N ASN A 41 -0.51 -24.38 2.19
CA ASN A 41 0.15 -25.09 1.08
C ASN A 41 0.10 -24.31 -0.22
N ASN A 42 -0.62 -23.19 -0.23
CA ASN A 42 -0.81 -22.38 -1.43
C ASN A 42 0.15 -21.19 -1.34
N ASN A 43 1.32 -21.35 -1.93
CA ASN A 43 2.40 -20.38 -1.81
C ASN A 43 2.53 -19.52 -3.04
N TYR A 44 2.71 -18.22 -2.82
CA TYR A 44 2.90 -17.25 -3.90
C TYR A 44 4.13 -16.40 -3.63
N ASP A 45 4.68 -15.89 -4.72
CA ASP A 45 5.69 -14.83 -4.67
C ASP A 45 5.02 -13.55 -5.15
N LEU A 46 5.31 -12.46 -4.47
CA LEU A 46 4.74 -11.17 -4.84
C LEU A 46 5.86 -10.16 -5.08
N TYR A 47 5.76 -9.46 -6.20
CA TYR A 47 6.65 -8.35 -6.52
C TYR A 47 5.81 -7.10 -6.69
N PHE A 48 6.29 -5.97 -6.17
CA PHE A 48 5.58 -4.72 -6.37
C PHE A 48 6.55 -3.55 -6.55
N SER A 49 6.07 -2.53 -7.25
CA SER A 49 6.79 -1.28 -7.40
C SER A 49 5.85 -0.14 -6.99
N THR A 50 6.42 0.93 -6.46
CA THR A 50 5.63 2.06 -5.98
C THR A 50 6.13 3.36 -6.56
N GLU A 51 5.21 4.28 -6.77
CA GLU A 51 5.50 5.68 -7.06
C GLU A 51 4.67 6.50 -6.09
N ASP A 52 5.26 7.57 -5.56
CA ASP A 52 4.53 8.47 -4.70
C ASP A 52 4.78 9.90 -5.15
N GLU A 53 3.74 10.71 -5.03
CA GLU A 53 3.79 12.12 -5.42
C GLU A 53 3.10 12.94 -4.34
N LYS A 54 3.68 14.11 -4.10
CA LYS A 54 3.02 15.11 -3.25
C LYS A 54 2.95 16.40 -4.06
N GLU A 55 1.76 16.99 -4.13
CA GLU A 55 1.62 18.23 -4.87
C GLU A 55 0.76 19.21 -4.11
N ILE A 56 0.89 20.48 -4.50
CA ILE A 56 0.11 21.56 -3.93
C ILE A 56 -1.16 21.70 -4.76
N VAL A 57 -2.31 21.54 -4.11
CA VAL A 57 -3.60 21.62 -4.79
C VAL A 57 -4.10 23.05 -4.83
N SER A 58 -3.91 23.80 -3.74
CA SER A 58 -4.32 25.20 -3.71
C SER A 58 -3.40 26.00 -2.80
N SER A 59 -3.41 27.31 -3.03
CA SER A 59 -2.57 28.24 -2.28
C SER A 59 -3.40 29.50 -1.97
N ASN A 60 -2.96 30.26 -0.95
CA ASN A 60 -3.64 31.49 -0.61
C ASN A 60 -3.10 32.64 -1.47
N GLU A 61 -3.55 33.87 -1.18
CA GLU A 61 -3.17 35.04 -1.97
C GLU A 61 -1.67 35.31 -1.94
N ASN A 62 -1.00 34.89 -0.88
CA ASN A 62 0.42 35.08 -0.72
C ASN A 62 1.26 33.98 -1.37
N GLY A 63 0.59 32.98 -1.96
CA GLY A 63 1.28 31.86 -2.55
C GLY A 63 1.60 30.74 -1.59
N ASP A 64 1.18 30.84 -0.34
CA ASP A 64 1.41 29.78 0.64
C ASP A 64 0.45 28.61 0.41
N PRO A 65 0.96 27.37 0.46
CA PRO A 65 0.08 26.21 0.24
C PRO A 65 -1.00 26.12 1.29
N THR A 66 -2.23 25.80 0.87
CA THR A 66 -3.33 25.58 1.78
C THR A 66 -3.84 24.14 1.74
N ILE A 67 -3.75 23.48 0.60
CA ILE A 67 -4.17 22.09 0.45
C ILE A 67 -3.12 21.33 -0.32
N PHE A 68 -2.74 20.17 0.20
CA PHE A 68 -1.82 19.24 -0.44
C PHE A 68 -2.55 17.99 -0.91
N LYS A 69 -1.93 17.26 -1.81
CA LYS A 69 -2.40 15.94 -2.23
C LYS A 69 -1.23 14.94 -2.19
N ILE A 70 -1.49 13.77 -1.62
CA ILE A 70 -0.57 12.65 -1.70
C ILE A 70 -1.20 11.61 -2.62
N LYS A 71 -0.41 11.10 -3.56
CA LYS A 71 -0.85 10.08 -4.50
C LYS A 71 0.14 8.92 -4.46
N ILE A 72 -0.38 7.71 -4.33
CA ILE A 72 0.43 6.49 -4.32
C ILE A 72 -0.05 5.59 -5.45
N ILE A 73 0.89 5.14 -6.25
CA ILE A 73 0.62 4.20 -7.34
C ILE A 73 1.42 2.94 -7.08
N ILE A 74 0.74 1.81 -7.08
CA ILE A 74 1.39 0.52 -6.87
C ILE A 74 1.04 -0.41 -8.01
N ASN A 75 2.08 -0.97 -8.64
CA ASN A 75 1.92 -2.03 -9.62
C ASN A 75 2.45 -3.30 -8.96
N TYR A 76 1.70 -4.38 -9.04
CA TYR A 76 2.16 -5.61 -8.43
C TYR A 76 1.82 -6.82 -9.28
N SER A 77 2.60 -7.88 -9.10
CA SER A 77 2.41 -9.13 -9.76
C SER A 77 2.51 -10.26 -8.76
N LEU A 78 1.70 -11.28 -8.97
CA LEU A 78 1.68 -12.47 -8.14
C LEU A 78 2.14 -13.63 -9.00
N SER A 79 3.09 -14.42 -8.49
CA SER A 79 3.66 -15.55 -9.21
C SER A 79 3.51 -16.83 -8.42
N GLN A 80 3.40 -17.93 -9.14
CA GLN A 80 3.39 -19.25 -8.54
C GLN A 80 4.13 -20.18 -9.48
N ASN A 81 5.10 -20.93 -8.94
CA ASN A 81 5.95 -21.82 -9.74
C ASN A 81 6.61 -21.08 -10.89
N ASP A 82 7.17 -19.90 -10.58
CA ASP A 82 7.89 -19.04 -11.53
C ASP A 82 7.03 -18.53 -12.69
N LYS A 83 5.72 -18.52 -12.50
CA LYS A 83 4.80 -18.06 -13.52
C LYS A 83 3.93 -16.96 -12.94
N ILE A 84 3.85 -15.83 -13.64
CA ILE A 84 2.97 -14.74 -13.23
C ILE A 84 1.53 -15.16 -13.48
N ILE A 85 0.73 -15.15 -12.42
CA ILE A 85 -0.68 -15.57 -12.52
C ILE A 85 -1.64 -14.40 -12.37
N PHE A 86 -1.15 -13.24 -11.91
CA PHE A 86 -2.03 -12.08 -11.69
C PHE A 86 -1.20 -10.82 -11.62
N THR A 87 -1.68 -9.76 -12.25
CA THR A 87 -1.09 -8.43 -12.14
C THR A 87 -2.21 -7.42 -11.91
N ASP A 88 -1.90 -6.37 -11.18
CA ASP A 88 -2.87 -5.31 -10.96
C ASP A 88 -2.16 -4.01 -10.62
N LYS A 89 -2.92 -2.94 -10.65
CA LYS A 89 -2.43 -1.60 -10.36
C LYS A 89 -3.42 -0.94 -9.43
N ILE A 90 -2.92 -0.35 -8.34
CA ILE A 90 -3.76 0.38 -7.39
C ILE A 90 -3.29 1.82 -7.36
N ILE A 91 -4.23 2.74 -7.47
CA ILE A 91 -3.95 4.17 -7.37
C ILE A 91 -4.82 4.71 -6.24
N LYS A 92 -4.20 5.35 -5.27
CA LYS A 92 -4.90 6.00 -4.17
C LYS A 92 -4.37 7.40 -3.98
N GLU A 93 -5.25 8.34 -3.73
CA GLU A 93 -4.84 9.71 -3.45
C GLU A 93 -5.75 10.32 -2.41
N ILE A 94 -5.22 11.30 -1.70
CA ILE A 94 -5.97 12.00 -0.68
C ILE A 94 -5.49 13.45 -0.61
N ASN A 95 -6.46 14.35 -0.50
CA ASN A 95 -6.19 15.76 -0.26
C ASN A 95 -6.25 16.04 1.23
N TYR A 96 -5.40 16.93 1.71
CA TYR A 96 -5.41 17.28 3.12
C TYR A 96 -4.96 18.73 3.29
N ASN A 97 -5.41 19.34 4.38
CA ASN A 97 -5.10 20.74 4.66
C ASN A 97 -3.67 20.90 5.17
N ASN A 98 -3.06 22.02 4.77
CA ASN A 98 -1.80 22.40 5.37
C ASN A 98 -2.02 22.77 6.84
N ILE A 99 -1.03 22.57 7.64
CA ILE A 99 -1.01 22.96 9.06
C ILE A 99 0.19 23.86 9.24
N ASP A 100 -0.01 25.02 9.88
CA ASP A 100 1.06 26.00 10.01
C ASP A 100 2.26 25.49 10.81
N ASP A 101 2.00 24.71 11.86
CA ASP A 101 3.07 24.12 12.64
C ASP A 101 3.66 22.96 11.86
N LYS A 102 4.93 23.09 11.47
CA LYS A 102 5.56 22.08 10.62
C LYS A 102 5.70 20.73 11.27
N PHE A 103 5.92 20.71 12.59
CA PHE A 103 6.03 19.44 13.29
C PHE A 103 4.70 18.70 13.30
N GLU A 104 3.61 19.43 13.56
CA GLU A 104 2.28 18.82 13.52
C GLU A 104 1.90 18.39 12.12
N LEU A 105 2.32 19.15 11.10
CA LEU A 105 2.06 18.76 9.72
C LEU A 105 2.75 17.45 9.39
N LEU A 106 4.00 17.28 9.80
CA LEU A 106 4.72 16.04 9.56
C LEU A 106 4.03 14.84 10.19
N LYS A 107 3.58 15.00 11.44
CA LYS A 107 2.87 13.92 12.13
C LYS A 107 1.56 13.58 11.45
N TYR A 108 0.86 14.61 11.01
CA TYR A 108 -0.41 14.44 10.32
C TYR A 108 -0.21 13.70 9.00
N GLU A 109 0.82 14.11 8.23
CA GLU A 109 1.15 13.47 6.96
C GLU A 109 1.56 12.02 7.16
N GLU A 110 2.29 11.73 8.22
CA GLU A 110 2.71 10.36 8.52
C GLU A 110 1.50 9.48 8.81
N ASN A 111 0.53 9.99 9.56
CA ASN A 111 -0.68 9.25 9.87
C ASN A 111 -1.52 9.00 8.62
N ILE A 112 -1.65 10.02 7.78
CA ILE A 112 -2.39 9.88 6.51
C ILE A 112 -1.73 8.82 5.64
N LEU A 113 -0.42 8.89 5.52
CA LEU A 113 0.32 7.96 4.67
C LEU A 113 0.19 6.53 5.20
N ASN A 114 0.35 6.34 6.51
CA ASN A 114 0.24 5.00 7.09
C ASN A 114 -1.15 4.39 6.86
N ASN A 115 -2.20 5.19 6.99
CA ASN A 115 -3.55 4.72 6.74
C ASN A 115 -3.75 4.37 5.27
N LEU A 116 -3.20 5.18 4.38
CA LEU A 116 -3.30 4.94 2.95
C LEU A 116 -2.61 3.65 2.57
N LEU A 117 -1.40 3.43 3.11
CA LEU A 117 -0.64 2.22 2.82
C LEU A 117 -1.32 0.98 3.40
N LYS A 118 -1.96 1.12 4.54
CA LYS A 118 -2.71 0.01 5.13
C LYS A 118 -3.87 -0.39 4.24
N ASN A 119 -4.61 0.59 3.73
CA ASN A 119 -5.73 0.33 2.83
C ASN A 119 -5.27 -0.31 1.53
N ILE A 120 -4.16 0.16 0.99
CA ILE A 120 -3.59 -0.42 -0.23
C ILE A 120 -3.20 -1.87 0.00
N SER A 121 -2.50 -2.14 1.10
CA SER A 121 -2.07 -3.50 1.42
C SER A 121 -3.26 -4.43 1.58
N LEU A 122 -4.32 -3.94 2.21
CA LEU A 122 -5.54 -4.73 2.39
C LEU A 122 -6.19 -5.05 1.03
N GLU A 123 -6.21 -4.07 0.13
CA GLU A 123 -6.75 -4.30 -1.21
C GLU A 123 -5.95 -5.37 -1.95
N MET A 124 -4.62 -5.33 -1.82
CA MET A 124 -3.77 -6.34 -2.44
C MET A 124 -4.09 -7.73 -1.88
N LEU A 125 -4.20 -7.84 -0.55
CA LEU A 125 -4.52 -9.12 0.08
C LEU A 125 -5.88 -9.64 -0.35
N MET A 126 -6.87 -8.77 -0.47
CA MET A 126 -8.20 -9.18 -0.89
C MET A 126 -8.20 -9.66 -2.33
N SER A 127 -7.39 -9.07 -3.19
CA SER A 127 -7.26 -9.55 -4.56
C SER A 127 -6.68 -10.95 -4.59
N ILE A 128 -5.69 -11.23 -3.74
CA ILE A 128 -5.08 -12.55 -3.66
C ILE A 128 -6.09 -13.57 -3.13
N ILE A 129 -6.86 -13.18 -2.13
CA ILE A 129 -7.90 -14.04 -1.58
C ILE A 129 -8.90 -14.42 -2.67
N ASN A 130 -9.25 -13.48 -3.53
CA ASN A 130 -10.23 -13.73 -4.58
C ASN A 130 -9.70 -14.65 -5.69
N ILE A 131 -8.38 -14.75 -5.84
CA ILE A 131 -7.78 -15.68 -6.80
C ILE A 131 -7.90 -17.11 -6.30
N ASN A 132 -7.76 -17.30 -4.99
CA ASN A 132 -7.91 -18.61 -4.39
C ASN A 132 -9.37 -19.10 -4.51
#